data_56a766d5dda45d5a15791634027213ac
#
_entry.id   56a766d5dda45d5a15791634027213ac
#
_cell.length_a   1.000
_cell.length_b   1.000
_cell.length_c   1.000
_cell.angle_alpha   90.00
_cell.angle_beta   90.00
_cell.angle_gamma   90.00
#
_symmetry.space_group_name_H-M   'P 1'
#
loop_
_entity.id
_entity.type
_entity.pdbx_description
1 polymer ?
#
loop_
_entity_poly.entity_id
_entity_poly.type
_entity_poly.pdbx_seq_one_letter_code
_entity_poly.pdbx_strand_id
1 'polypeptide(L)'
;MLDIINRPRIWFSGSFLLYNNNMNPELKHFVTKYFSEGGKALDLGCGDGVDLRGLEEMGWECDGVDIITGTNLNEVYLSPNAPYDLVYSNYVIQKLKNPESLIKTIKINIKEGGKFFLHTFDESDEFARKKYTKESIQELCKDTDLRPESCEVIRVWDDEIGHQHYHQILQVIGVKK
;
A
#
# COMPACT_ATOMS: atom_id res chain seq x y z
N MET A 1 30.01 12.38 20.36
CA MET A 1 30.24 12.83 18.98
C MET A 1 30.04 11.59 18.12
N LEU A 2 28.82 11.31 17.70
CA LEU A 2 28.44 10.11 16.95
C LEU A 2 28.09 10.55 15.52
N ASP A 3 28.86 10.01 14.58
CA ASP A 3 28.76 10.31 13.16
C ASP A 3 27.38 9.95 12.60
N ILE A 4 26.72 10.96 12.03
CA ILE A 4 25.55 10.78 11.19
C ILE A 4 26.03 10.16 9.89
N ILE A 5 25.81 8.86 9.73
CA ILE A 5 26.12 8.12 8.51
C ILE A 5 25.27 8.66 7.38
N ASN A 6 25.93 9.37 6.48
CA ASN A 6 25.41 9.90 5.22
C ASN A 6 25.16 8.71 4.28
N ARG A 7 23.93 8.17 4.24
CA ARG A 7 23.54 7.16 3.24
C ARG A 7 23.25 7.86 1.91
N PRO A 8 23.82 7.42 0.78
CA PRO A 8 23.51 8.01 -0.51
C PRO A 8 22.03 7.77 -0.85
N ARG A 9 21.30 8.86 -1.11
CA ARG A 9 19.93 8.82 -1.66
C ARG A 9 20.02 8.27 -3.08
N ILE A 10 19.51 7.07 -3.29
CA ILE A 10 19.35 6.50 -4.62
C ILE A 10 18.06 7.11 -5.19
N TRP A 11 18.23 8.00 -6.18
CA TRP A 11 17.14 8.62 -6.92
C TRP A 11 16.47 7.57 -7.81
N PHE A 12 15.30 7.09 -7.43
CA PHE A 12 14.37 6.47 -8.37
C PHE A 12 13.30 7.49 -8.71
N SER A 13 13.14 7.77 -10.02
CA SER A 13 12.11 8.64 -10.57
C SER A 13 10.71 8.03 -10.34
N GLY A 14 10.10 8.35 -9.24
CA GLY A 14 8.74 7.97 -8.88
C GLY A 14 8.42 8.59 -7.54
N SER A 15 7.42 9.46 -7.54
CA SER A 15 6.94 10.24 -6.40
C SER A 15 6.96 9.46 -5.09
N PHE A 16 7.89 9.77 -4.21
CA PHE A 16 7.86 9.36 -2.82
C PHE A 16 6.96 10.34 -2.09
N LEU A 17 5.77 9.92 -1.71
CA LEU A 17 4.96 10.63 -0.73
C LEU A 17 5.65 10.46 0.62
N LEU A 18 6.38 11.49 1.04
CA LEU A 18 7.00 11.53 2.37
C LEU A 18 5.92 11.91 3.39
N TYR A 19 5.30 10.92 3.98
CA TYR A 19 4.71 11.13 5.30
C TYR A 19 5.87 11.26 6.29
N ASN A 20 6.25 12.48 6.67
CA ASN A 20 7.27 12.87 7.66
C ASN A 20 7.56 11.79 8.72
N ASN A 21 8.26 10.70 8.43
CA ASN A 21 8.54 9.56 9.28
C ASN A 21 7.33 8.96 10.04
N ASN A 22 6.11 9.32 9.67
CA ASN A 22 4.87 8.85 10.29
C ASN A 22 4.15 7.88 9.36
N MET A 23 3.49 6.88 9.94
CA MET A 23 2.57 5.99 9.26
C MET A 23 1.54 6.76 8.42
N ASN A 24 1.16 6.21 7.26
CA ASN A 24 0.09 6.74 6.43
C ASN A 24 -1.17 7.01 7.27
N PRO A 25 -1.64 8.28 7.36
CA PRO A 25 -2.76 8.65 8.23
C PRO A 25 -4.07 7.97 7.84
N GLU A 26 -4.28 7.71 6.56
CA GLU A 26 -5.48 7.03 6.06
C GLU A 26 -5.47 5.54 6.42
N LEU A 27 -4.30 4.90 6.34
CA LEU A 27 -4.13 3.52 6.82
C LEU A 27 -4.37 3.45 8.34
N LYS A 28 -3.82 4.41 9.10
CA LYS A 28 -4.05 4.51 10.54
C LYS A 28 -5.54 4.68 10.88
N HIS A 29 -6.22 5.57 10.17
CA HIS A 29 -7.66 5.79 10.33
C HIS A 29 -8.43 4.50 10.00
N PHE A 30 -8.08 3.85 8.89
CA PHE A 30 -8.70 2.61 8.46
C PHE A 30 -8.58 1.50 9.51
N VAL A 31 -7.37 1.20 10.02
CA VAL A 31 -7.19 0.12 11.00
C VAL A 31 -7.91 0.43 12.32
N THR A 32 -7.89 1.69 12.76
CA THR A 32 -8.62 2.11 13.97
C THR A 32 -10.13 1.96 13.83
N LYS A 33 -10.67 2.17 12.62
CA LYS A 33 -12.11 2.08 12.34
C LYS A 33 -12.61 0.66 12.22
N TYR A 34 -11.82 -0.22 11.59
CA TYR A 34 -12.30 -1.55 11.18
C TYR A 34 -11.79 -2.69 12.06
N PHE A 35 -10.84 -2.46 12.95
CA PHE A 35 -10.29 -3.47 13.84
C PHE A 35 -10.32 -2.98 15.29
N SER A 36 -10.89 -3.79 16.18
CA SER A 36 -10.97 -3.48 17.61
C SER A 36 -9.66 -3.73 18.37
N GLU A 37 -8.79 -4.54 17.78
CA GLU A 37 -7.48 -4.91 18.31
C GLU A 37 -6.52 -5.18 17.16
N GLY A 38 -5.23 -5.22 17.45
CA GLY A 38 -4.20 -5.61 16.48
C GLY A 38 -4.41 -7.02 15.94
N GLY A 39 -3.98 -7.24 14.74
CA GLY A 39 -4.01 -8.53 14.04
C GLY A 39 -2.69 -8.77 13.33
N LYS A 40 -2.74 -9.55 12.26
CA LYS A 40 -1.59 -9.86 11.41
C LYS A 40 -1.70 -9.11 10.09
N ALA A 41 -0.69 -8.30 9.76
CA ALA A 41 -0.69 -7.47 8.57
C ALA A 41 0.49 -7.77 7.63
N LEU A 42 0.23 -7.65 6.32
CA LEU A 42 1.26 -7.74 5.27
C LEU A 42 1.28 -6.45 4.46
N ASP A 43 2.45 -5.81 4.39
CA ASP A 43 2.72 -4.66 3.53
C ASP A 43 3.36 -5.09 2.21
N LEU A 44 2.69 -4.83 1.11
CA LEU A 44 3.17 -5.13 -0.23
C LEU A 44 3.78 -3.87 -0.86
N GLY A 45 5.09 -3.77 -0.79
CA GLY A 45 5.88 -2.62 -1.20
C GLY A 45 6.22 -1.70 -0.02
N CYS A 46 6.69 -2.31 1.07
CA CYS A 46 6.88 -1.66 2.37
C CYS A 46 8.00 -0.58 2.40
N GLY A 47 8.81 -0.49 1.36
CA GLY A 47 9.91 0.48 1.33
C GLY A 47 10.83 0.36 2.55
N ASP A 48 10.96 1.46 3.28
CA ASP A 48 11.73 1.54 4.53
C ASP A 48 10.96 1.11 5.80
N GLY A 49 9.71 0.65 5.64
CA GLY A 49 8.89 0.07 6.72
C GLY A 49 8.27 1.08 7.68
N VAL A 50 8.00 2.30 7.26
CA VAL A 50 7.35 3.31 8.12
C VAL A 50 5.96 2.86 8.56
N ASP A 51 5.15 2.35 7.64
CA ASP A 51 3.80 1.86 7.94
C ASP A 51 3.83 0.61 8.82
N LEU A 52 4.82 -0.28 8.61
CA LEU A 52 5.02 -1.46 9.47
C LEU A 52 5.25 -1.06 10.92
N ARG A 53 6.22 -0.17 11.16
CA ARG A 53 6.51 0.31 12.53
C ARG A 53 5.30 0.98 13.17
N GLY A 54 4.55 1.77 12.41
CA GLY A 54 3.33 2.42 12.92
C GLY A 54 2.25 1.43 13.34
N LEU A 55 2.08 0.34 12.59
CA LEU A 55 1.15 -0.75 12.95
C LEU A 55 1.66 -1.56 14.15
N GLU A 56 2.96 -1.87 14.21
CA GLU A 56 3.58 -2.56 15.35
C GLU A 56 3.38 -1.80 16.66
N GLU A 57 3.53 -0.46 16.64
CA GLU A 57 3.22 0.42 17.79
C GLU A 57 1.74 0.36 18.20
N MET A 58 0.84 -0.01 17.27
CA MET A 58 -0.57 -0.22 17.52
C MET A 58 -0.90 -1.67 17.94
N GLY A 59 0.10 -2.54 18.13
CA GLY A 59 -0.05 -3.92 18.56
C GLY A 59 -0.31 -4.94 17.45
N TRP A 60 0.04 -4.61 16.19
CA TRP A 60 -0.04 -5.54 15.07
C TRP A 60 1.22 -6.40 14.94
N GLU A 61 1.06 -7.64 14.48
CA GLU A 61 2.15 -8.47 13.97
C GLU A 61 2.31 -8.18 12.47
N CYS A 62 3.48 -7.65 12.06
CA CYS A 62 3.66 -7.14 10.71
C CYS A 62 4.75 -7.87 9.93
N ASP A 63 4.44 -8.17 8.67
CA ASP A 63 5.41 -8.57 7.66
C ASP A 63 5.41 -7.55 6.51
N GLY A 64 6.55 -7.36 5.87
CA GLY A 64 6.67 -6.47 4.72
C GLY A 64 7.60 -7.02 3.65
N VAL A 65 7.24 -6.77 2.39
CA VAL A 65 8.06 -7.13 1.24
C VAL A 65 8.20 -5.96 0.28
N ASP A 66 9.37 -5.86 -0.34
CA ASP A 66 9.68 -4.81 -1.30
C ASP A 66 10.72 -5.30 -2.32
N ILE A 67 10.82 -4.63 -3.46
CA ILE A 67 11.88 -4.89 -4.45
C ILE A 67 13.28 -4.66 -3.85
N ILE A 68 13.41 -3.73 -2.90
CA ILE A 68 14.66 -3.43 -2.19
C ILE A 68 15.11 -4.63 -1.37
N THR A 69 14.17 -5.41 -0.83
CA THR A 69 14.44 -6.64 -0.06
C THR A 69 14.43 -7.90 -0.92
N GLY A 70 14.31 -7.75 -2.24
CA GLY A 70 14.40 -8.85 -3.21
C GLY A 70 13.07 -9.45 -3.67
N THR A 71 11.92 -8.90 -3.25
CA THR A 71 10.61 -9.39 -3.68
C THR A 71 10.08 -8.57 -4.85
N ASN A 72 9.92 -9.21 -6.00
CA ASN A 72 9.38 -8.59 -7.21
C ASN A 72 7.86 -8.80 -7.31
N LEU A 73 7.06 -7.78 -6.97
CA LEU A 73 5.59 -7.85 -7.02
C LEU A 73 5.00 -7.84 -8.46
N ASN A 74 5.82 -7.82 -9.52
CA ASN A 74 5.36 -8.19 -10.86
C ASN A 74 5.11 -9.70 -11.00
N GLU A 75 5.50 -10.47 -10.00
CA GLU A 75 5.24 -11.90 -9.83
C GLU A 75 4.36 -12.11 -8.59
N VAL A 76 3.59 -13.19 -8.61
CA VAL A 76 2.73 -13.53 -7.46
C VAL A 76 3.60 -13.99 -6.30
N TYR A 77 3.45 -13.35 -5.16
CA TYR A 77 4.18 -13.66 -3.93
C TYR A 77 3.26 -14.30 -2.88
N LEU A 78 3.66 -15.45 -2.35
CA LEU A 78 3.03 -16.08 -1.19
C LEU A 78 3.96 -15.95 0.02
N SER A 79 3.50 -15.26 1.06
CA SER A 79 4.22 -15.16 2.32
C SER A 79 4.24 -16.50 3.05
N PRO A 80 5.39 -16.92 3.62
CA PRO A 80 5.45 -18.11 4.46
C PRO A 80 4.60 -17.98 5.74
N ASN A 81 4.24 -16.76 6.10
CA ASN A 81 3.46 -16.44 7.29
C ASN A 81 1.96 -16.22 7.00
N ALA A 82 1.50 -16.38 5.75
CA ALA A 82 0.08 -16.28 5.43
C ALA A 82 -0.78 -17.30 6.23
N PRO A 83 -2.08 -17.01 6.50
CA PRO A 83 -2.83 -15.85 6.05
C PRO A 83 -2.80 -14.66 7.00
N TYR A 84 -3.17 -13.48 6.49
CA TYR A 84 -3.20 -12.21 7.23
C TYR A 84 -4.63 -11.67 7.41
N ASP A 85 -4.83 -10.91 8.48
CA ASP A 85 -6.06 -10.16 8.76
C ASP A 85 -6.20 -8.95 7.83
N LEU A 86 -5.06 -8.31 7.54
CA LEU A 86 -4.92 -7.15 6.68
C LEU A 86 -3.79 -7.38 5.68
N VAL A 87 -4.06 -7.13 4.39
CA VAL A 87 -3.02 -6.96 3.37
C VAL A 87 -3.18 -5.58 2.77
N TYR A 88 -2.10 -4.80 2.75
CA TYR A 88 -2.16 -3.44 2.21
C TYR A 88 -1.01 -3.12 1.28
N SER A 89 -1.21 -2.09 0.46
CA SER A 89 -0.19 -1.65 -0.51
C SER A 89 -0.39 -0.17 -0.81
N ASN A 90 0.63 0.65 -0.51
CA ASN A 90 0.61 2.07 -0.71
C ASN A 90 1.53 2.48 -1.87
N TYR A 91 0.94 3.00 -2.95
CA TYR A 91 1.66 3.55 -4.12
C TYR A 91 2.59 2.56 -4.83
N VAL A 92 2.17 1.30 -4.97
CA VAL A 92 2.94 0.23 -5.64
C VAL A 92 2.36 -0.16 -6.99
N ILE A 93 1.04 -0.39 -7.08
CA ILE A 93 0.38 -0.94 -8.28
C ILE A 93 0.70 -0.14 -9.55
N GLN A 94 0.81 1.19 -9.47
CA GLN A 94 1.17 2.04 -10.61
C GLN A 94 2.62 1.85 -11.09
N LYS A 95 3.50 1.27 -10.27
CA LYS A 95 4.89 0.97 -10.60
C LYS A 95 5.05 -0.38 -11.30
N LEU A 96 4.04 -1.25 -11.20
CA LEU A 96 4.10 -2.60 -11.73
C LEU A 96 3.80 -2.64 -13.22
N LYS A 97 4.50 -3.52 -13.95
CA LYS A 97 4.19 -3.87 -15.35
C LYS A 97 2.98 -4.81 -15.41
N ASN A 98 2.83 -5.66 -14.40
CA ASN A 98 1.76 -6.64 -14.27
C ASN A 98 0.97 -6.37 -12.98
N PRO A 99 -0.04 -5.48 -12.99
CA PRO A 99 -0.84 -5.14 -11.81
C PRO A 99 -1.70 -6.30 -11.30
N GLU A 100 -2.08 -7.26 -12.16
CA GLU A 100 -2.83 -8.46 -11.77
C GLU A 100 -2.05 -9.32 -10.77
N SER A 101 -0.71 -9.29 -10.81
CA SER A 101 0.13 -10.03 -9.87
C SER A 101 -0.07 -9.53 -8.42
N LEU A 102 -0.23 -8.21 -8.22
CA LEU A 102 -0.49 -7.62 -6.91
C LEU A 102 -1.85 -8.08 -6.36
N ILE A 103 -2.89 -8.04 -7.19
CA ILE A 103 -4.24 -8.49 -6.80
C ILE A 103 -4.23 -9.99 -6.43
N LYS A 104 -3.57 -10.83 -7.23
CA LYS A 104 -3.40 -12.25 -6.92
C LYS A 104 -2.59 -12.45 -5.64
N THR A 105 -1.55 -11.65 -5.41
CA THR A 105 -0.76 -11.67 -4.17
C THR A 105 -1.62 -11.32 -2.97
N ILE A 106 -2.45 -10.26 -3.03
CA ILE A 106 -3.41 -9.94 -1.98
C ILE A 106 -4.33 -11.13 -1.70
N LYS A 107 -4.94 -11.69 -2.76
CA LYS A 107 -5.90 -12.80 -2.66
C LYS A 107 -5.34 -13.99 -1.89
N ILE A 108 -4.12 -14.44 -2.21
CA ILE A 108 -3.56 -15.68 -1.63
C ILE A 108 -2.97 -15.48 -0.23
N ASN A 109 -2.70 -14.24 0.17
CA ASN A 109 -2.12 -13.92 1.47
C ASN A 109 -3.15 -13.52 2.52
N ILE A 110 -4.34 -13.07 2.11
CA ILE A 110 -5.37 -12.60 3.02
C ILE A 110 -6.31 -13.75 3.42
N LYS A 111 -6.75 -13.79 4.68
CA LYS A 111 -7.73 -14.77 5.15
C LYS A 111 -9.15 -14.49 4.64
N GLU A 112 -10.03 -15.47 4.71
CA GLU A 112 -11.48 -15.26 4.52
C GLU A 112 -12.00 -14.22 5.53
N GLY A 113 -12.77 -13.24 5.06
CA GLY A 113 -13.22 -12.09 5.85
C GLY A 113 -12.13 -11.06 6.17
N GLY A 114 -10.87 -11.31 5.78
CA GLY A 114 -9.78 -10.37 5.92
C GLY A 114 -9.97 -9.14 5.02
N LYS A 115 -9.39 -8.01 5.42
CA LYS A 115 -9.54 -6.75 4.70
C LYS A 115 -8.27 -6.39 3.93
N PHE A 116 -8.45 -5.76 2.77
CA PHE A 116 -7.34 -5.16 2.04
C PHE A 116 -7.51 -3.65 1.92
N PHE A 117 -6.37 -2.96 1.88
CA PHE A 117 -6.28 -1.52 1.71
C PHE A 117 -5.27 -1.19 0.61
N LEU A 118 -5.66 -0.37 -0.35
CA LEU A 118 -4.83 -0.02 -1.50
C LEU A 118 -4.89 1.48 -1.76
N HIS A 119 -3.74 2.12 -1.88
CA HIS A 119 -3.60 3.47 -2.40
C HIS A 119 -2.90 3.46 -3.77
N THR A 120 -3.47 4.21 -4.70
CA THR A 120 -2.85 4.51 -6.00
C THR A 120 -3.30 5.87 -6.50
N PHE A 121 -2.74 6.35 -7.61
CA PHE A 121 -3.19 7.62 -8.20
C PHE A 121 -4.49 7.42 -8.97
N ASP A 122 -5.45 8.32 -8.72
CA ASP A 122 -6.70 8.39 -9.45
C ASP A 122 -6.49 8.97 -10.86
N GLU A 123 -7.40 8.67 -11.79
CA GLU A 123 -7.34 9.20 -13.17
C GLU A 123 -7.34 10.72 -13.25
N SER A 124 -7.94 11.39 -12.26
CA SER A 124 -7.98 12.85 -12.15
C SER A 124 -6.69 13.48 -11.62
N ASP A 125 -5.70 12.68 -11.19
CA ASP A 125 -4.40 13.22 -10.76
C ASP A 125 -3.65 13.84 -11.94
N GLU A 126 -3.17 15.06 -11.79
CA GLU A 126 -2.52 15.81 -12.88
C GLU A 126 -1.04 15.43 -13.08
N PHE A 127 -0.41 14.85 -12.06
CA PHE A 127 1.05 14.64 -12.02
C PHE A 127 1.46 13.18 -12.26
N ALA A 128 0.61 12.23 -11.87
CA ALA A 128 0.92 10.81 -12.00
C ALA A 128 0.88 10.32 -13.45
N ARG A 129 1.87 9.51 -13.84
CA ARG A 129 1.96 8.92 -15.19
C ARG A 129 1.04 7.72 -15.38
N LYS A 130 0.90 6.86 -14.38
CA LYS A 130 0.04 5.69 -14.40
C LYS A 130 -1.02 5.83 -13.33
N LYS A 131 -2.26 5.77 -13.73
CA LYS A 131 -3.44 6.12 -12.95
C LYS A 131 -4.49 5.04 -13.06
N TYR A 132 -5.38 5.00 -12.10
CA TYR A 132 -6.44 4.00 -12.02
C TYR A 132 -7.78 4.65 -11.80
N THR A 133 -8.84 3.99 -12.24
CA THR A 133 -10.22 4.31 -11.90
C THR A 133 -10.78 3.25 -10.96
N LYS A 134 -11.89 3.54 -10.33
CA LYS A 134 -12.68 2.56 -9.59
C LYS A 134 -12.98 1.31 -10.44
N GLU A 135 -13.41 1.54 -11.68
CA GLU A 135 -13.77 0.48 -12.62
C GLU A 135 -12.56 -0.40 -12.97
N SER A 136 -11.38 0.22 -13.17
CA SER A 136 -10.15 -0.53 -13.46
C SER A 136 -9.72 -1.43 -12.30
N ILE A 137 -9.87 -0.98 -11.06
CA ILE A 137 -9.60 -1.81 -9.87
C ILE A 137 -10.66 -2.91 -9.73
N GLN A 138 -11.93 -2.60 -9.96
CA GLN A 138 -13.00 -3.61 -9.93
C GLN A 138 -12.79 -4.69 -10.98
N GLU A 139 -12.35 -4.33 -12.19
CA GLU A 139 -12.03 -5.29 -13.25
C GLU A 139 -10.84 -6.19 -12.85
N LEU A 140 -9.79 -5.64 -12.23
CA LEU A 140 -8.66 -6.43 -11.70
C LEU A 140 -9.10 -7.44 -10.62
N CYS A 141 -10.15 -7.12 -9.86
CA CYS A 141 -10.69 -8.00 -8.81
C CYS A 141 -11.75 -8.99 -9.31
N LYS A 142 -12.27 -8.82 -10.55
CA LYS A 142 -13.47 -9.49 -11.07
C LYS A 142 -13.46 -11.01 -10.96
N ASP A 143 -12.33 -11.64 -11.32
CA ASP A 143 -12.17 -13.10 -11.31
C ASP A 143 -11.51 -13.61 -10.03
N THR A 144 -11.67 -12.84 -8.95
CA THR A 144 -11.17 -13.18 -7.63
C THR A 144 -12.31 -13.17 -6.60
N ASP A 145 -12.03 -13.64 -5.40
CA ASP A 145 -12.89 -13.53 -4.21
C ASP A 145 -12.70 -12.21 -3.43
N LEU A 146 -11.84 -11.32 -3.95
CA LEU A 146 -11.70 -9.97 -3.41
C LEU A 146 -12.86 -9.07 -3.84
N ARG A 147 -13.45 -8.35 -2.90
CA ARG A 147 -14.57 -7.43 -3.14
C ARG A 147 -14.22 -6.04 -2.63
N PRO A 148 -13.93 -5.08 -3.54
CA PRO A 148 -13.86 -3.68 -3.17
C PRO A 148 -15.20 -3.21 -2.60
N GLU A 149 -15.18 -2.73 -1.34
CA GLU A 149 -16.37 -2.22 -0.62
C GLU A 149 -16.46 -0.69 -0.71
N SER A 150 -15.30 -0.01 -0.70
CA SER A 150 -15.20 1.44 -0.91
C SER A 150 -14.09 1.74 -1.91
N CYS A 151 -14.36 2.68 -2.82
CA CYS A 151 -13.38 3.29 -3.73
C CYS A 151 -13.62 4.78 -3.70
N GLU A 152 -12.75 5.52 -3.03
CA GLU A 152 -12.92 6.96 -2.81
C GLU A 152 -11.69 7.71 -3.32
N VAL A 153 -11.92 8.87 -3.93
CA VAL A 153 -10.83 9.77 -4.30
C VAL A 153 -10.59 10.73 -3.15
N ILE A 154 -9.39 10.67 -2.59
CA ILE A 154 -8.94 11.56 -1.52
C ILE A 154 -7.85 12.48 -2.02
N ARG A 155 -7.71 13.62 -1.37
CA ARG A 155 -6.72 14.63 -1.71
C ARG A 155 -5.59 14.60 -0.70
N VAL A 156 -4.38 14.26 -1.14
CA VAL A 156 -3.19 14.13 -0.29
C VAL A 156 -2.16 15.17 -0.69
N TRP A 157 -1.63 15.90 0.28
CA TRP A 157 -0.55 16.85 0.07
C TRP A 157 0.79 16.14 0.00
N ASP A 158 1.55 16.39 -1.06
CA ASP A 158 2.95 16.01 -1.19
C ASP A 158 3.82 17.22 -0.84
N ASP A 159 4.62 17.09 0.21
CA ASP A 159 5.50 18.16 0.72
C ASP A 159 6.99 17.95 0.32
N GLU A 160 7.28 16.99 -0.53
CA GLU A 160 8.64 16.75 -1.02
C GLU A 160 9.18 17.98 -1.73
N ILE A 161 10.43 18.36 -1.44
CA ILE A 161 11.09 19.53 -2.04
C ILE A 161 11.10 19.38 -3.57
N GLY A 162 10.39 20.30 -4.25
CA GLY A 162 10.21 20.29 -5.70
C GLY A 162 8.92 19.59 -6.18
N HIS A 163 8.12 19.03 -5.27
CA HIS A 163 6.85 18.37 -5.54
C HIS A 163 5.70 18.87 -4.64
N GLN A 164 5.75 20.14 -4.22
CA GLN A 164 4.74 20.73 -3.32
C GLN A 164 3.41 20.95 -4.04
N HIS A 165 2.60 19.90 -4.10
CA HIS A 165 1.27 19.93 -4.71
C HIS A 165 0.36 18.85 -4.08
N TYR A 166 -0.93 18.92 -4.44
CA TYR A 166 -1.88 17.89 -4.04
C TYR A 166 -1.97 16.80 -5.11
N HIS A 167 -1.97 15.56 -4.65
CA HIS A 167 -2.34 14.40 -5.44
C HIS A 167 -3.81 14.00 -5.23
N GLN A 168 -4.42 13.46 -6.28
CA GLN A 168 -5.70 12.77 -6.23
C GLN A 168 -5.43 11.27 -6.09
N ILE A 169 -5.71 10.72 -4.91
CA ILE A 169 -5.42 9.33 -4.58
C ILE A 169 -6.71 8.52 -4.59
N LEU A 170 -6.72 7.45 -5.36
CA LEU A 170 -7.75 6.43 -5.28
C LEU A 170 -7.45 5.52 -4.10
N GLN A 171 -8.25 5.65 -3.04
CA GLN A 171 -8.25 4.78 -1.88
C GLN A 171 -9.26 3.65 -2.09
N VAL A 172 -8.80 2.43 -1.99
CA VAL A 172 -9.64 1.23 -2.12
C VAL A 172 -9.58 0.43 -0.84
N ILE A 173 -10.75 0.14 -0.30
CA ILE A 173 -10.95 -0.74 0.86
C ILE A 173 -11.82 -1.90 0.40
N GLY A 174 -11.47 -3.12 0.78
CA GLY A 174 -12.27 -4.28 0.43
C GLY A 174 -12.04 -5.46 1.37
N VAL A 175 -12.70 -6.55 1.03
CA VAL A 175 -12.73 -7.79 1.82
C VAL A 175 -12.54 -9.00 0.91
N LYS A 176 -11.96 -10.07 1.43
CA LYS A 176 -12.02 -11.39 0.81
C LYS A 176 -13.29 -12.12 1.29
N LYS A 177 -14.06 -12.67 0.34
CA LYS A 177 -15.28 -13.47 0.60
C LYS A 177 -15.04 -14.93 0.38
#